data_4f0948e4c0ea4dc9d4cc8e5c85a375a5
#
_entry.id   4f0948e4c0ea4dc9d4cc8e5c85a375a5
#
_cell.length_a   1.000
_cell.length_b   1.000
_cell.length_c   1.000
_cell.angle_alpha   90.00
_cell.angle_beta   90.00
_cell.angle_gamma   90.00
#
_symmetry.space_group_name_H-M   'P 1'
#
loop_
_entity.id
_entity.type
_entity.pdbx_description
1 polymer ?
#
loop_
_entity_poly.entity_id
_entity_poly.type
_entity_poly.pdbx_seq_one_letter_code
_entity_poly.pdbx_strand_id
1 'polypeptide(L)'
;GYQSDIRSFHSRYIYTSRNKTKNWHNVTGSTVIAAHEGKAAEQIIIMAHLDTFAPMSDADTDNNLGGLTLQGLDDNAAGLGVMLELAERMKNIPTKYGIRFIATSGEEEGKLGAENLLKRMSNEEKKNTLLVINLDNLIVGDKLYFNSGQSTPSSVRKLTRDRALAIARSHGVYATTNPGGNPDYPKGTGCCNDGEL
;
A
#
# COMPACT_ATOMS: atom_id res chain seq x y z
N GLY A 1 -2.85 -11.73 21.23
CA GLY A 1 -2.84 -11.46 19.81
C GLY A 1 -3.43 -10.06 19.52
N TYR A 2 -3.39 -9.65 18.28
CA TYR A 2 -4.05 -8.41 17.85
C TYR A 2 -5.57 -8.54 17.85
N GLN A 3 -6.26 -7.45 18.13
CA GLN A 3 -7.65 -7.32 17.72
C GLN A 3 -7.67 -7.12 16.20
N SER A 4 -8.43 -7.93 15.49
CA SER A 4 -8.56 -7.86 14.05
C SER A 4 -10.00 -7.63 13.63
N ASP A 5 -10.16 -6.94 12.52
CA ASP A 5 -11.43 -6.63 11.87
C ASP A 5 -11.31 -6.91 10.37
N ILE A 6 -12.37 -7.46 9.78
CA ILE A 6 -12.47 -7.68 8.33
C ILE A 6 -13.64 -6.86 7.82
N ARG A 7 -13.33 -5.92 6.94
CA ARG A 7 -14.31 -5.00 6.37
C ARG A 7 -14.52 -5.29 4.90
N SER A 8 -15.64 -5.91 4.59
CA SER A 8 -16.03 -6.12 3.20
C SER A 8 -16.55 -4.83 2.56
N PHE A 9 -16.31 -4.69 1.27
CA PHE A 9 -16.82 -3.60 0.46
C PHE A 9 -17.24 -4.09 -0.92
N HIS A 10 -18.15 -3.34 -1.54
CA HIS A 10 -18.57 -3.53 -2.92
C HIS A 10 -18.06 -2.36 -3.75
N SER A 11 -17.51 -2.65 -4.91
CA SER A 11 -17.02 -1.66 -5.85
C SER A 11 -17.16 -2.17 -7.28
N ARG A 12 -16.60 -1.44 -8.22
CA ARG A 12 -16.58 -1.83 -9.63
C ARG A 12 -15.33 -1.27 -10.31
N TYR A 13 -14.90 -1.96 -11.34
CA TYR A 13 -13.82 -1.53 -12.23
C TYR A 13 -14.25 -1.64 -13.68
N ILE A 14 -13.48 -1.03 -14.59
CA ILE A 14 -13.77 -1.06 -16.03
C ILE A 14 -13.01 -2.20 -16.65
N TYR A 15 -13.74 -3.14 -17.28
CA TYR A 15 -13.18 -4.18 -18.12
C TYR A 15 -13.30 -3.79 -19.60
N THR A 16 -12.22 -3.95 -20.37
CA THR A 16 -12.17 -3.59 -21.79
C THR A 16 -12.22 -4.84 -22.67
N SER A 17 -13.29 -5.00 -23.41
CA SER A 17 -13.46 -6.10 -24.36
C SER A 17 -12.61 -5.90 -25.63
N ARG A 18 -12.41 -6.98 -26.41
CA ARG A 18 -11.61 -7.00 -27.64
C ARG A 18 -12.05 -5.96 -28.67
N ASN A 19 -13.34 -5.69 -28.76
CA ASN A 19 -13.90 -4.63 -29.61
C ASN A 19 -13.75 -3.21 -29.01
N LYS A 20 -12.94 -3.05 -27.96
CA LYS A 20 -12.73 -1.80 -27.21
C LYS A 20 -13.98 -1.29 -26.46
N THR A 21 -15.01 -2.10 -26.32
CA THR A 21 -16.14 -1.76 -25.45
C THR A 21 -15.71 -1.84 -24.00
N LYS A 22 -16.05 -0.81 -23.23
CA LYS A 22 -15.79 -0.73 -21.79
C LYS A 22 -17.03 -1.08 -21.01
N ASN A 23 -16.94 -2.05 -20.13
CA ASN A 23 -18.03 -2.52 -19.30
C ASN A 23 -17.64 -2.43 -17.81
N TRP A 24 -18.61 -2.09 -16.98
CA TRP A 24 -18.42 -2.13 -15.54
C TRP A 24 -18.55 -3.55 -15.03
N HIS A 25 -17.51 -4.02 -14.33
CA HIS A 25 -17.52 -5.28 -13.59
C HIS A 25 -17.63 -5.00 -12.11
N ASN A 26 -18.58 -5.65 -11.44
CA ASN A 26 -18.72 -5.55 -10.00
C ASN A 26 -17.70 -6.44 -9.30
N VAL A 27 -17.15 -5.96 -8.20
CA VAL A 27 -16.19 -6.68 -7.37
C VAL A 27 -16.58 -6.53 -5.90
N THR A 28 -16.36 -7.59 -5.14
CA THR A 28 -16.42 -7.56 -3.68
C THR A 28 -15.01 -7.81 -3.15
N GLY A 29 -14.53 -6.88 -2.36
CA GLY A 29 -13.23 -6.96 -1.71
C GLY A 29 -13.36 -6.97 -0.19
N SER A 30 -12.25 -7.21 0.48
CA SER A 30 -12.15 -7.14 1.94
C SER A 30 -10.85 -6.48 2.35
N THR A 31 -10.94 -5.61 3.34
CA THR A 31 -9.79 -5.01 4.02
C THR A 31 -9.64 -5.64 5.39
N VAL A 32 -8.46 -6.14 5.70
CA VAL A 32 -8.14 -6.72 7.02
C VAL A 32 -7.35 -5.70 7.81
N ILE A 33 -7.80 -5.43 9.05
CA ILE A 33 -7.18 -4.45 9.94
C ILE A 33 -6.80 -5.17 11.23
N ALA A 34 -5.54 -5.06 11.64
CA ALA A 34 -5.06 -5.50 12.94
C ALA A 34 -4.54 -4.29 13.72
N ALA A 35 -5.07 -4.09 14.92
CA ALA A 35 -4.79 -2.92 15.73
C ALA A 35 -3.80 -3.23 16.85
N HIS A 36 -2.73 -2.44 16.93
CA HIS A 36 -1.83 -2.34 18.07
C HIS A 36 -2.10 -1.00 18.76
N GLU A 37 -2.63 -1.05 19.98
CA GLU A 37 -3.00 0.16 20.70
C GLU A 37 -1.77 0.87 21.26
N GLY A 38 -1.75 2.19 21.10
CA GLY A 38 -0.73 3.06 21.66
C GLY A 38 -1.22 3.79 22.93
N LYS A 39 -0.33 4.56 23.54
CA LYS A 39 -0.65 5.40 24.71
C LYS A 39 -1.36 6.70 24.33
N ALA A 40 -1.18 7.16 23.10
CA ALA A 40 -1.78 8.38 22.55
C ALA A 40 -2.92 8.03 21.58
N ALA A 41 -3.77 9.00 21.28
CA ALA A 41 -4.87 8.85 20.34
C ALA A 41 -4.40 8.79 18.87
N GLU A 42 -3.21 9.31 18.60
CA GLU A 42 -2.64 9.32 17.24
C GLU A 42 -2.16 7.94 16.84
N GLN A 43 -2.17 7.70 15.54
CA GLN A 43 -1.82 6.42 14.94
C GLN A 43 -0.90 6.54 13.74
N ILE A 44 -0.24 5.43 13.43
CA ILE A 44 0.52 5.19 12.20
C ILE A 44 -0.14 4.01 11.49
N ILE A 45 -0.35 4.13 10.20
CA ILE A 45 -0.86 3.04 9.37
C ILE A 45 0.30 2.41 8.63
N ILE A 46 0.41 1.09 8.69
CA ILE A 46 1.30 0.28 7.87
C ILE A 46 0.41 -0.61 7.02
N MET A 47 0.53 -0.49 5.70
CA MET A 47 -0.37 -1.17 4.78
C MET A 47 0.37 -1.89 3.66
N ALA A 48 -0.27 -2.92 3.12
CA ALA A 48 0.13 -3.64 1.93
C ALA A 48 -1.13 -4.24 1.27
N HIS A 49 -1.17 -4.35 -0.05
CA HIS A 49 -2.32 -4.96 -0.69
C HIS A 49 -2.22 -6.49 -0.76
N LEU A 50 -3.38 -7.14 -0.74
CA LEU A 50 -3.55 -8.60 -0.71
C LEU A 50 -3.66 -9.23 -2.09
N ASP A 51 -4.22 -8.46 -3.03
CA ASP A 51 -4.48 -8.91 -4.38
C ASP A 51 -3.21 -8.95 -5.21
N THR A 52 -3.25 -9.67 -6.28
CA THR A 52 -2.26 -9.65 -7.35
C THR A 52 -2.97 -9.30 -8.65
N PHE A 53 -2.20 -8.95 -9.68
CA PHE A 53 -2.76 -8.51 -10.97
C PHE A 53 -3.81 -9.50 -11.50
N ALA A 54 -4.97 -8.97 -11.83
CA ALA A 54 -6.03 -9.69 -12.52
C ALA A 54 -6.27 -9.06 -13.90
N PRO A 55 -6.59 -9.86 -14.93
CA PRO A 55 -6.89 -9.32 -16.26
C PRO A 55 -8.04 -8.31 -16.20
N MET A 56 -7.82 -7.12 -16.72
CA MET A 56 -8.85 -6.08 -16.86
C MET A 56 -9.26 -5.84 -18.32
N SER A 57 -8.77 -6.68 -19.22
CA SER A 57 -9.13 -6.66 -20.63
C SER A 57 -8.99 -8.03 -21.27
N ASP A 58 -9.65 -8.21 -22.42
CA ASP A 58 -9.43 -9.42 -23.25
C ASP A 58 -7.97 -9.48 -23.74
N ALA A 59 -7.31 -8.35 -23.93
CA ALA A 59 -5.91 -8.32 -24.33
C ALA A 59 -4.99 -8.83 -23.20
N ASP A 60 -5.28 -8.50 -21.94
CA ASP A 60 -4.55 -9.04 -20.79
C ASP A 60 -4.74 -10.55 -20.69
N THR A 61 -5.96 -11.03 -20.90
CA THR A 61 -6.27 -12.46 -20.91
C THR A 61 -5.56 -13.19 -22.04
N ASP A 62 -5.59 -12.63 -23.25
CA ASP A 62 -4.90 -13.20 -24.42
C ASP A 62 -3.38 -13.26 -24.21
N ASN A 63 -2.80 -12.27 -23.55
CA ASN A 63 -1.39 -12.22 -23.19
C ASN A 63 -1.06 -12.97 -21.91
N ASN A 64 -2.05 -13.62 -21.29
CA ASN A 64 -1.92 -14.34 -20.03
C ASN A 64 -1.36 -13.48 -18.90
N LEU A 65 -1.72 -12.19 -18.88
CA LEU A 65 -1.41 -11.28 -17.79
C LEU A 65 -2.36 -11.55 -16.62
N GLY A 66 -1.80 -11.90 -15.49
CA GLY A 66 -2.53 -12.39 -14.33
C GLY A 66 -2.61 -13.92 -14.28
N GLY A 67 -3.47 -14.46 -13.45
CA GLY A 67 -3.66 -15.90 -13.31
C GLY A 67 -2.42 -16.66 -12.84
N LEU A 68 -2.22 -17.87 -13.38
CA LEU A 68 -1.16 -18.77 -12.91
C LEU A 68 0.27 -18.34 -13.25
N THR A 69 0.46 -17.42 -14.17
CA THR A 69 1.80 -16.91 -14.54
C THR A 69 2.29 -15.76 -13.69
N LEU A 70 1.37 -15.02 -13.07
CA LEU A 70 1.69 -13.96 -12.12
C LEU A 70 1.37 -14.46 -10.72
N GLN A 71 2.42 -14.82 -9.98
CA GLN A 71 2.27 -15.43 -8.66
C GLN A 71 2.17 -14.41 -7.52
N GLY A 72 2.32 -13.11 -7.82
CA GLY A 72 2.23 -12.04 -6.82
C GLY A 72 3.34 -12.09 -5.76
N LEU A 73 4.49 -12.70 -6.02
CA LEU A 73 5.55 -12.82 -5.03
C LEU A 73 6.12 -11.47 -4.63
N ASP A 74 6.48 -10.63 -5.61
CA ASP A 74 6.93 -9.27 -5.39
C ASP A 74 5.74 -8.33 -5.15
N ASP A 75 4.74 -8.48 -5.99
CA ASP A 75 3.54 -7.66 -6.02
C ASP A 75 2.28 -8.48 -5.60
N ASN A 76 1.90 -8.61 -4.30
CA ASN A 76 2.60 -7.94 -3.20
C ASN A 76 2.75 -8.85 -1.96
N ALA A 77 3.02 -10.13 -2.17
CA ALA A 77 3.29 -11.05 -1.05
C ALA A 77 4.51 -10.61 -0.23
N ALA A 78 5.50 -9.97 -0.87
CA ALA A 78 6.67 -9.42 -0.19
C ALA A 78 6.31 -8.32 0.81
N GLY A 79 5.49 -7.37 0.40
CA GLY A 79 4.99 -6.31 1.28
C GLY A 79 4.19 -6.86 2.45
N LEU A 80 3.30 -7.83 2.18
CA LEU A 80 2.53 -8.52 3.23
C LEU A 80 3.45 -9.27 4.19
N GLY A 81 4.47 -9.96 3.70
CA GLY A 81 5.44 -10.68 4.53
C GLY A 81 6.17 -9.76 5.50
N VAL A 82 6.64 -8.61 5.02
CA VAL A 82 7.28 -7.58 5.88
C VAL A 82 6.28 -7.03 6.90
N MET A 83 5.05 -6.74 6.49
CA MET A 83 4.02 -6.24 7.41
C MET A 83 3.70 -7.25 8.52
N LEU A 84 3.57 -8.54 8.19
CA LEU A 84 3.32 -9.61 9.16
C LEU A 84 4.49 -9.78 10.13
N GLU A 85 5.73 -9.73 9.65
CA GLU A 85 6.93 -9.79 10.50
C GLU A 85 6.99 -8.60 11.46
N LEU A 86 6.68 -7.39 10.99
CA LEU A 86 6.58 -6.20 11.84
C LEU A 86 5.51 -6.37 12.91
N ALA A 87 4.33 -6.86 12.53
CA ALA A 87 3.24 -7.11 13.47
C ALA A 87 3.65 -8.12 14.55
N GLU A 88 4.31 -9.22 14.17
CA GLU A 88 4.78 -10.23 15.14
C GLU A 88 5.82 -9.65 16.10
N ARG A 89 6.80 -8.89 15.59
CA ARG A 89 7.84 -8.26 16.43
C ARG A 89 7.29 -7.22 17.36
N MET A 90 6.27 -6.48 16.96
CA MET A 90 5.74 -5.35 17.71
C MET A 90 4.65 -5.72 18.71
N LYS A 91 4.08 -6.91 18.63
CA LYS A 91 2.85 -7.26 19.41
C LYS A 91 2.95 -7.04 20.91
N ASN A 92 4.15 -7.19 21.49
CA ASN A 92 4.39 -7.03 22.92
C ASN A 92 5.20 -5.79 23.29
N ILE A 93 5.45 -4.91 22.32
CA ILE A 93 6.24 -3.67 22.52
C ILE A 93 5.27 -2.52 22.78
N PRO A 94 5.31 -1.87 23.96
CA PRO A 94 4.53 -0.67 24.23
C PRO A 94 4.94 0.47 23.27
N THR A 95 3.97 1.09 22.62
CA THR A 95 4.21 2.21 21.71
C THR A 95 3.50 3.48 22.18
N LYS A 96 4.05 4.64 21.81
CA LYS A 96 3.39 5.92 22.04
C LYS A 96 2.14 6.05 21.16
N TYR A 97 2.29 5.80 19.87
CA TYR A 97 1.20 5.88 18.90
C TYR A 97 0.60 4.51 18.63
N GLY A 98 -0.69 4.46 18.36
CA GLY A 98 -1.33 3.27 17.83
C GLY A 98 -0.76 2.89 16.46
N ILE A 99 -0.77 1.60 16.14
CA ILE A 99 -0.36 1.10 14.83
C ILE A 99 -1.50 0.29 14.27
N ARG A 100 -1.89 0.59 13.02
CA ARG A 100 -2.86 -0.20 12.27
C ARG A 100 -2.13 -0.90 11.15
N PHE A 101 -2.09 -2.22 11.21
CA PHE A 101 -1.62 -3.07 10.12
C PHE A 101 -2.82 -3.36 9.23
N ILE A 102 -2.77 -2.89 7.98
CA ILE A 102 -3.91 -2.94 7.07
C ILE A 102 -3.52 -3.67 5.80
N ALA A 103 -4.24 -4.77 5.51
CA ALA A 103 -4.13 -5.46 4.24
C ALA A 103 -5.36 -5.10 3.39
N THR A 104 -5.13 -4.40 2.28
CA THR A 104 -6.17 -3.95 1.35
C THR A 104 -6.38 -4.95 0.22
N SER A 105 -7.51 -4.91 -0.46
CA SER A 105 -7.73 -5.65 -1.71
C SER A 105 -8.24 -4.73 -2.81
N GLY A 106 -8.05 -5.13 -4.08
CA GLY A 106 -8.45 -4.35 -5.25
C GLY A 106 -7.53 -3.15 -5.51
N GLU A 107 -6.26 -3.24 -5.14
CA GLU A 107 -5.24 -2.26 -5.51
C GLU A 107 -5.05 -2.26 -7.02
N GLU A 108 -4.89 -3.44 -7.60
CA GLU A 108 -4.65 -3.68 -9.02
C GLU A 108 -5.82 -3.26 -9.93
N GLU A 109 -7.04 -3.22 -9.39
CA GLU A 109 -8.23 -2.71 -10.09
C GLU A 109 -8.47 -1.21 -9.84
N GLY A 110 -7.49 -0.49 -9.31
CA GLY A 110 -7.54 0.95 -9.11
C GLY A 110 -7.68 1.39 -7.65
N LYS A 111 -6.98 0.74 -6.74
CA LYS A 111 -6.89 1.11 -5.31
C LYS A 111 -8.24 1.08 -4.57
N LEU A 112 -9.13 0.17 -4.97
CA LEU A 112 -10.52 0.14 -4.51
C LEU A 112 -10.64 -0.01 -3.00
N GLY A 113 -9.81 -0.87 -2.39
CA GLY A 113 -9.81 -1.11 -0.95
C GLY A 113 -9.32 0.09 -0.16
N ALA A 114 -8.23 0.72 -0.59
CA ALA A 114 -7.69 1.92 0.05
C ALA A 114 -8.65 3.10 -0.07
N GLU A 115 -9.30 3.31 -1.23
CA GLU A 115 -10.35 4.30 -1.38
C GLU A 115 -11.52 4.06 -0.42
N ASN A 116 -11.98 2.80 -0.31
CA ASN A 116 -13.07 2.45 0.60
C ASN A 116 -12.68 2.71 2.05
N LEU A 117 -11.46 2.33 2.44
CA LEU A 117 -10.91 2.61 3.76
C LEU A 117 -10.94 4.11 4.06
N LEU A 118 -10.40 4.93 3.17
CA LEU A 118 -10.35 6.39 3.34
C LEU A 118 -11.75 7.02 3.44
N LYS A 119 -12.71 6.55 2.65
CA LYS A 119 -14.11 7.01 2.72
C LYS A 119 -14.80 6.66 4.05
N ARG A 120 -14.42 5.55 4.67
CA ARG A 120 -14.99 5.07 5.95
C ARG A 120 -14.30 5.65 7.18
N MET A 121 -13.11 6.20 7.05
CA MET A 121 -12.43 6.87 8.14
C MET A 121 -13.17 8.15 8.54
N SER A 122 -13.39 8.32 9.84
CA SER A 122 -13.93 9.56 10.38
C SER A 122 -12.93 10.72 10.23
N ASN A 123 -13.40 11.95 10.34
CA ASN A 123 -12.51 13.12 10.31
C ASN A 123 -11.50 13.10 11.47
N GLU A 124 -11.90 12.54 12.62
CA GLU A 124 -11.02 12.39 13.76
C GLU A 124 -9.92 11.35 13.50
N GLU A 125 -10.26 10.18 12.95
CA GLU A 125 -9.29 9.16 12.55
C GLU A 125 -8.29 9.72 11.54
N LYS A 126 -8.78 10.44 10.51
CA LYS A 126 -7.89 11.09 9.52
C LYS A 126 -6.95 12.08 10.17
N LYS A 127 -7.45 12.95 11.07
CA LYS A 127 -6.65 13.94 11.78
C LYS A 127 -5.61 13.29 12.68
N ASN A 128 -5.94 12.17 13.31
CA ASN A 128 -5.07 11.43 14.20
C ASN A 128 -4.09 10.51 13.49
N THR A 129 -4.23 10.32 12.18
CA THR A 129 -3.27 9.54 11.39
C THR A 129 -2.06 10.40 11.03
N LEU A 130 -0.93 10.13 11.68
CA LEU A 130 0.30 10.91 11.53
C LEU A 130 1.08 10.53 10.26
N LEU A 131 1.03 9.26 9.88
CA LEU A 131 1.82 8.70 8.81
C LEU A 131 1.15 7.45 8.26
N VAL A 132 1.23 7.29 6.94
CA VAL A 132 0.92 6.04 6.24
C VAL A 132 2.20 5.52 5.61
N ILE A 133 2.53 4.25 5.87
CA ILE A 133 3.66 3.53 5.25
C ILE A 133 3.05 2.43 4.38
N ASN A 134 3.17 2.57 3.08
CA ASN A 134 2.76 1.54 2.13
C ASN A 134 3.96 0.67 1.74
N LEU A 135 3.80 -0.64 1.87
CA LEU A 135 4.81 -1.65 1.55
C LEU A 135 4.41 -2.33 0.25
N ASP A 136 5.21 -2.13 -0.79
CA ASP A 136 4.86 -2.57 -2.12
C ASP A 136 6.11 -2.85 -2.96
N ASN A 137 6.12 -3.97 -3.71
CA ASN A 137 7.20 -4.35 -4.63
C ASN A 137 8.60 -4.32 -3.99
N LEU A 138 8.84 -5.15 -2.97
CA LEU A 138 10.04 -5.07 -2.13
C LEU A 138 11.20 -5.99 -2.52
N ILE A 139 11.01 -6.91 -3.48
CA ILE A 139 12.02 -7.95 -3.81
C ILE A 139 12.71 -7.66 -5.13
N VAL A 140 11.95 -7.29 -6.18
CA VAL A 140 12.49 -7.13 -7.53
C VAL A 140 13.01 -5.70 -7.73
N GLY A 141 14.23 -5.59 -8.24
CA GLY A 141 14.88 -4.31 -8.51
C GLY A 141 16.33 -4.27 -8.01
N ASP A 142 16.98 -3.15 -8.25
CA ASP A 142 18.40 -2.94 -7.93
C ASP A 142 18.62 -2.36 -6.53
N LYS A 143 17.59 -1.76 -5.94
CA LYS A 143 17.66 -1.14 -4.62
C LYS A 143 16.28 -0.87 -4.06
N LEU A 144 16.24 -0.58 -2.78
CA LEU A 144 15.01 -0.19 -2.09
C LEU A 144 14.74 1.31 -2.29
N TYR A 145 13.50 1.66 -2.63
CA TYR A 145 13.06 3.04 -2.83
C TYR A 145 12.15 3.51 -1.70
N PHE A 146 12.48 4.64 -1.09
CA PHE A 146 11.61 5.36 -0.16
C PHE A 146 11.04 6.58 -0.86
N ASN A 147 9.84 6.46 -1.38
CA ASN A 147 9.14 7.52 -2.07
C ASN A 147 7.95 8.02 -1.26
N SER A 148 7.52 9.24 -1.55
CA SER A 148 6.30 9.83 -0.97
C SER A 148 5.25 9.98 -2.06
N GLY A 149 3.97 9.91 -1.70
CA GLY A 149 2.89 10.32 -2.59
C GLY A 149 3.03 11.79 -3.00
N GLN A 150 2.58 12.14 -4.19
CA GLN A 150 2.75 13.49 -4.73
C GLN A 150 2.07 14.56 -3.87
N SER A 151 0.94 14.22 -3.25
CA SER A 151 0.18 15.10 -2.37
C SER A 151 0.72 15.17 -0.93
N THR A 152 1.74 14.36 -0.58
CA THR A 152 2.31 14.35 0.77
C THR A 152 2.96 15.70 1.09
N PRO A 153 2.63 16.33 2.24
CA PRO A 153 3.25 17.60 2.64
C PRO A 153 4.77 17.52 2.69
N SER A 154 5.46 18.56 2.25
CA SER A 154 6.93 18.59 2.15
C SER A 154 7.64 18.33 3.50
N SER A 155 7.06 18.76 4.60
CA SER A 155 7.57 18.49 5.94
C SER A 155 7.56 17.00 6.28
N VAL A 156 6.49 16.29 5.91
CA VAL A 156 6.37 14.83 6.11
C VAL A 156 7.32 14.09 5.18
N ARG A 157 7.39 14.48 3.90
CA ARG A 157 8.34 13.89 2.94
C ARG A 157 9.78 13.97 3.44
N LYS A 158 10.20 15.15 3.88
CA LYS A 158 11.56 15.39 4.37
C LYS A 158 11.86 14.54 5.62
N LEU A 159 10.96 14.55 6.58
CA LEU A 159 11.13 13.81 7.82
C LEU A 159 11.22 12.30 7.57
N THR A 160 10.26 11.74 6.85
CA THR A 160 10.17 10.28 6.66
C THR A 160 11.27 9.78 5.72
N ARG A 161 11.47 10.42 4.58
CA ARG A 161 12.51 10.05 3.63
C ARG A 161 13.90 10.11 4.26
N ASP A 162 14.28 11.24 4.86
CA ASP A 162 15.63 11.44 5.38
C ASP A 162 15.91 10.47 6.54
N ARG A 163 14.93 10.21 7.39
CA ARG A 163 15.05 9.21 8.46
C ARG A 163 15.09 7.79 7.92
N ALA A 164 14.23 7.43 6.98
CA ALA A 164 14.22 6.10 6.38
C ALA A 164 15.56 5.78 5.71
N LEU A 165 16.10 6.72 4.92
CA LEU A 165 17.40 6.55 4.27
C LEU A 165 18.55 6.46 5.28
N ALA A 166 18.51 7.24 6.36
CA ALA A 166 19.51 7.17 7.42
C ALA A 166 19.51 5.83 8.15
N ILE A 167 18.31 5.31 8.47
CA ILE A 167 18.14 3.99 9.09
C ILE A 167 18.61 2.88 8.14
N ALA A 168 18.18 2.90 6.89
CA ALA A 168 18.61 1.93 5.89
C ALA A 168 20.15 1.88 5.80
N ARG A 169 20.79 3.03 5.72
CA ARG A 169 22.24 3.15 5.67
C ARG A 169 22.91 2.59 6.93
N SER A 170 22.37 2.86 8.11
CA SER A 170 22.92 2.35 9.37
C SER A 170 22.83 0.83 9.49
N HIS A 171 21.92 0.20 8.76
CA HIS A 171 21.76 -1.25 8.67
C HIS A 171 22.42 -1.87 7.43
N GLY A 172 23.21 -1.12 6.67
CA GLY A 172 23.86 -1.61 5.46
C GLY A 172 22.90 -1.88 4.30
N VAL A 173 21.68 -1.35 4.35
CA VAL A 173 20.69 -1.50 3.29
C VAL A 173 20.88 -0.39 2.25
N TYR A 174 21.06 -0.80 0.99
CA TYR A 174 21.19 0.17 -0.10
C TYR A 174 19.81 0.68 -0.51
N ALA A 175 19.54 1.93 -0.18
CA ALA A 175 18.25 2.58 -0.40
C ALA A 175 18.42 3.98 -0.97
N THR A 176 17.43 4.42 -1.73
CA THR A 176 17.39 5.74 -2.37
C THR A 176 15.96 6.29 -2.47
N THR A 177 15.80 7.41 -3.14
CA THR A 177 14.50 7.92 -3.57
C THR A 177 14.48 8.04 -5.09
N ASN A 178 13.29 8.13 -5.67
CA ASN A 178 13.13 8.42 -7.10
C ASN A 178 13.97 9.65 -7.51
N PRO A 179 14.87 9.53 -8.49
CA PRO A 179 15.73 10.63 -8.93
C PRO A 179 14.99 11.75 -9.67
N GLY A 180 13.74 11.52 -10.12
CA GLY A 180 12.94 12.51 -10.83
C GLY A 180 13.22 12.56 -12.34
N GLY A 181 13.61 11.44 -12.93
CA GLY A 181 13.83 11.34 -14.38
C GLY A 181 12.54 11.36 -15.21
N ASN A 182 11.41 11.00 -14.62
CA ASN A 182 10.10 11.07 -15.26
C ASN A 182 9.38 12.36 -14.85
N PRO A 183 8.92 13.19 -15.81
CA PRO A 183 8.18 14.44 -15.51
C PRO A 183 6.92 14.22 -14.68
N ASP A 184 6.25 13.08 -14.84
CA ASP A 184 5.02 12.75 -14.12
C ASP A 184 5.28 12.40 -12.64
N TYR A 185 6.52 12.05 -12.31
CA TYR A 185 6.93 11.67 -10.95
C TYR A 185 8.11 12.50 -10.47
N PRO A 186 7.86 13.67 -9.88
CA PRO A 186 8.92 14.53 -9.36
C PRO A 186 9.85 13.82 -8.39
N LYS A 187 11.08 14.27 -8.28
CA LYS A 187 12.10 13.72 -7.40
C LYS A 187 11.55 13.40 -5.99
N GLY A 188 11.79 12.19 -5.53
CA GLY A 188 11.36 11.71 -4.22
C GLY A 188 9.90 11.31 -4.11
N THR A 189 9.17 11.30 -5.24
CA THR A 189 7.79 10.83 -5.29
C THR A 189 7.67 9.53 -6.07
N GLY A 190 6.67 8.75 -5.74
CA GLY A 190 6.24 7.57 -6.48
C GLY A 190 4.79 7.67 -6.89
N CYS A 191 4.32 6.73 -7.71
CA CYS A 191 2.93 6.64 -8.09
C CYS A 191 2.35 5.25 -7.91
N CYS A 192 1.10 5.24 -8.20
CA CYS A 192 0.33 4.13 -8.74
C CYS A 192 0.08 3.00 -7.75
N ASN A 193 0.09 3.32 -6.44
CA ASN A 193 -0.21 2.38 -5.36
C ASN A 193 -1.11 3.02 -4.27
N ASP A 194 -1.53 2.21 -3.32
CA ASP A 194 -2.41 2.62 -2.21
C ASP A 194 -1.89 3.83 -1.41
N GLY A 195 -0.58 4.06 -1.39
CA GLY A 195 0.06 5.16 -0.66
C GLY A 195 -0.17 6.55 -1.25
N GLU A 196 -0.86 6.67 -2.37
CA GLU A 196 -1.19 7.96 -3.00
C GLU A 196 -2.48 8.59 -2.46
N LEU A 197 -3.34 7.81 -1.83
CA LEU A 197 -4.64 8.23 -1.30
C LEU A 197 -4.51 8.82 0.10
#